data_809420084acab5acbeafd753feda3a1d
#
_entry.id   809420084acab5acbeafd753feda3a1d
#
_cell.length_a   1.000
_cell.length_b   1.000
_cell.length_c   1.000
_cell.angle_alpha   90.00
_cell.angle_beta   90.00
_cell.angle_gamma   90.00
#
_symmetry.space_group_name_H-M   'P 1'
#
loop_
_entity.id
_entity.type
_entity.pdbx_description
1 polymer ?
#
loop_
_entity_poly.entity_id
_entity_poly.type
_entity_poly.pdbx_seq_one_letter_code
_entity_poly.pdbx_strand_id
1 'polypeptide(L)' 'MDFVVYKAEADNSGRLVELVRNNHCETYEVIVDGIPVFNCNDYSIAEHEYNMECV' A
#
# COMPACT_ATOMS: atom_id res chain seq x y z
N MET A 1 4.50 -6.19 15.70
CA MET A 1 3.56 -5.52 14.77
C MET A 1 3.36 -6.38 13.54
N ASP A 2 2.13 -6.52 13.13
CA ASP A 2 1.79 -7.36 11.98
C ASP A 2 1.95 -6.66 10.64
N PHE A 3 2.16 -5.35 10.66
CA PHE A 3 2.31 -4.54 9.45
C PHE A 3 3.69 -3.92 9.37
N VAL A 4 4.25 -3.92 8.16
CA VAL A 4 5.50 -3.22 7.86
C VAL A 4 5.23 -2.28 6.71
N VAL A 5 5.53 -0.99 6.88
CA VAL A 5 5.36 0.00 5.83
C VAL A 5 6.63 0.03 4.97
N TYR A 6 6.50 -0.26 3.69
CA TYR A 6 7.61 -0.21 2.74
C TYR A 6 7.74 1.16 2.10
N LYS A 7 6.61 1.78 1.75
CA LYS A 7 6.58 3.09 1.10
C LYS A 7 5.38 3.88 1.61
N ALA A 8 5.54 5.19 1.72
CA ALA A 8 4.44 6.08 2.10
C ALA A 8 4.70 7.44 1.48
N GLU A 9 3.73 7.96 0.72
CA GLU A 9 3.81 9.25 0.07
C GLU A 9 2.44 9.89 -0.02
N ALA A 10 2.42 11.23 -0.07
CA ALA A 10 1.19 11.94 -0.40
C ALA A 10 1.06 12.03 -1.92
N ASP A 11 -0.14 11.80 -2.45
CA ASP A 11 -0.41 11.96 -3.87
C ASP A 11 -0.66 13.44 -4.21
N ASN A 12 -0.97 13.74 -5.47
CA ASN A 12 -1.22 15.11 -5.92
C ASN A 12 -2.46 15.74 -5.27
N SER A 13 -3.37 14.94 -4.76
CA SER A 13 -4.57 15.42 -4.06
C SER A 13 -4.33 15.61 -2.56
N GLY A 14 -3.16 15.23 -2.05
CA GLY A 14 -2.86 15.31 -0.63
C GLY A 14 -3.28 14.07 0.17
N ARG A 15 -3.73 13.01 -0.50
CA ARG A 15 -4.07 11.76 0.20
C ARG A 15 -2.78 11.00 0.54
N LEU A 16 -2.73 10.38 1.70
CA LEU A 16 -1.59 9.55 2.08
C LEU A 16 -1.75 8.16 1.48
N VAL A 17 -0.81 7.76 0.63
CA VAL A 17 -0.79 6.43 0.01
C VAL A 17 0.34 5.62 0.63
N GLU A 18 0.05 4.42 1.08
CA GLU A 18 1.03 3.55 1.72
C GLU A 18 1.04 2.18 1.07
N LEU A 19 2.25 1.62 0.95
CA LEU A 19 2.44 0.23 0.54
C LEU A 19 2.95 -0.52 1.76
N VAL A 20 2.16 -1.47 2.25
CA VAL A 20 2.47 -2.18 3.49
C VAL A 20 2.45 -3.69 3.26
N ARG A 21 3.20 -4.41 4.10
CA ARG A 21 3.09 -5.85 4.20
C ARG A 21 2.33 -6.21 5.47
N ASN A 22 1.31 -7.03 5.32
CA ASN A 22 0.59 -7.62 6.43
C ASN A 22 1.20 -8.99 6.71
N ASN A 23 2.05 -9.06 7.75
CA ASN A 23 2.75 -10.31 8.09
C ASN A 23 1.81 -11.39 8.65
N HIS A 24 0.66 -10.98 9.16
CA HIS A 24 -0.32 -11.94 9.67
C HIS A 24 -0.96 -12.73 8.53
N CYS A 25 -1.33 -12.05 7.45
CA CYS A 25 -1.96 -12.67 6.28
C CYS A 25 -0.97 -13.01 5.17
N GLU A 26 0.30 -12.60 5.31
CA GLU A 26 1.34 -12.75 4.31
C GLU A 26 0.95 -12.12 2.97
N THR A 27 0.36 -10.93 3.05
CA THR A 27 -0.10 -10.20 1.87
C THR A 27 0.49 -8.79 1.86
N TYR A 28 0.42 -8.15 0.69
CA TYR A 28 0.79 -6.75 0.52
C TYR A 28 -0.49 -5.95 0.28
N GLU A 29 -0.55 -4.77 0.85
CA GLU A 29 -1.74 -3.91 0.78
C GLU A 29 -1.35 -2.51 0.38
N VAL A 30 -2.20 -1.89 -0.44
CA VAL A 30 -2.11 -0.46 -0.73
C VAL A 30 -3.21 0.22 0.06
N ILE A 31 -2.84 1.20 0.87
CA ILE A 31 -3.74 1.89 1.79
C ILE A 31 -3.76 3.36 1.42
N VAL A 32 -4.96 3.91 1.24
CA VAL A 32 -5.14 5.33 0.94
C VAL A 32 -5.94 5.96 2.06
N ASP A 33 -5.34 6.97 2.71
CA ASP A 33 -5.93 7.66 3.87
C ASP A 33 -6.44 6.70 4.95
N GLY A 34 -5.65 5.64 5.20
CA GLY A 34 -5.99 4.66 6.22
C GLY A 34 -6.98 3.60 5.78
N ILE A 35 -7.42 3.62 4.51
CA ILE A 35 -8.38 2.66 3.97
C ILE A 35 -7.67 1.73 2.99
N PRO A 36 -7.66 0.41 3.22
CA PRO A 36 -7.08 -0.53 2.26
C PRO A 36 -7.89 -0.55 0.97
N VAL A 37 -7.25 -0.24 -0.15
CA VAL A 37 -7.92 -0.20 -1.46
C VAL A 37 -7.49 -1.36 -2.36
N PHE A 38 -6.41 -2.06 -2.02
CA PHE A 38 -5.90 -3.17 -2.81
C PHE A 38 -5.14 -4.13 -1.91
N ASN A 39 -5.22 -5.42 -2.22
CA ASN A 39 -4.56 -6.47 -1.47
C ASN A 39 -4.16 -7.59 -2.42
N CYS A 40 -2.93 -8.06 -2.30
CA CYS A 40 -2.45 -9.22 -3.07
C CYS A 40 -1.26 -9.86 -2.35
N ASN A 41 -0.81 -11.00 -2.84
CA ASN A 41 0.32 -11.72 -2.26
C ASN A 41 1.61 -11.58 -3.09
N ASP A 42 1.65 -10.64 -4.02
CA ASP A 42 2.82 -10.41 -4.87
C ASP A 42 3.26 -8.96 -4.75
N TYR A 43 4.51 -8.76 -4.29
CA TYR A 43 5.04 -7.41 -4.06
C TYR A 43 5.04 -6.57 -5.35
N SER A 44 5.43 -7.16 -6.49
CA SER A 44 5.50 -6.41 -7.75
C SER A 44 4.15 -5.87 -8.17
N ILE A 45 3.10 -6.66 -7.98
CA ILE A 45 1.73 -6.25 -8.30
C ILE A 45 1.27 -5.14 -7.36
N ALA A 46 1.56 -5.29 -6.07
CA ALA A 46 1.18 -4.29 -5.07
C ALA A 46 1.93 -2.97 -5.31
N GLU A 47 3.22 -3.05 -5.65
CA GLU A 47 4.01 -1.86 -5.95
C GLU A 47 3.46 -1.13 -7.17
N HIS A 48 3.04 -1.88 -8.20
CA HIS A 48 2.42 -1.28 -9.39
C HIS A 48 1.15 -0.51 -9.01
N GLU A 49 0.29 -1.11 -8.19
CA GLU A 49 -0.92 -0.45 -7.71
C GLU A 49 -0.61 0.78 -6.86
N TYR A 50 0.41 0.69 -6.01
CA TYR A 50 0.86 1.83 -5.21
C TYR A 50 1.25 3.00 -6.13
N ASN A 51 2.03 2.72 -7.18
CA ASN A 51 2.47 3.75 -8.11
C ASN A 51 1.30 4.37 -8.86
N MET A 52 0.28 3.59 -9.17
CA MET A 52 -0.92 4.10 -9.84
C MET A 52 -1.74 5.01 -8.91
N GLU A 53 -1.77 4.70 -7.61
CA GLU A 53 -2.48 5.55 -6.65
C GLU A 53 -1.72 6.84 -6.32
N CYS A 54 -0.40 6.85 -6.50
CA CYS A 54 0.45 8.01 -6.20
C CYS A 54 0.56 9.05 -7.31
N VAL A 55 -0.34 9.06 -8.24
CA VAL A 55 -0.31 10.05 -9.34
C VAL A 55 -0.91 11.39 -8.96
#